data_9e52d78bc5a696f234593db129b9a80d
#
_entry.id   9e52d78bc5a696f234593db129b9a80d
#
_cell.length_a   1.000
_cell.length_b   1.000
_cell.length_c   1.000
_cell.angle_alpha   90.00
_cell.angle_beta   90.00
_cell.angle_gamma   90.00
#
_symmetry.space_group_name_H-M   'P 1'
#
loop_
_entity.id
_entity.type
_entity.pdbx_description
1 polymer ?
#
loop_
_entity_poly.entity_id
_entity_poly.type
_entity_poly.pdbx_seq_one_letter_code
_entity_poly.pdbx_strand_id
1 'polypeptide(L)'
;FTKTRWWETIGLLLITFTLFRPGFWWDEIYSPTNDRPGVELLQHVDEVAADQPIVLQASGMSLSGDDTSKYLQLPLPAGDTPEQRLAAAGLEVSEAGGVMNVEFVNFGSDAEKAGLSFGWTIDTVQVANPRPPKELMFIPALLLLGLLAFLQLRRRAGEPERPDFVPSR
;
A
#
# COMPACT_ATOMS: atom_id res chain seq x y z
N PHE A 1 30.35 -16.62 -25.80
CA PHE A 1 29.43 -15.64 -25.18
C PHE A 1 29.18 -14.54 -26.20
N THR A 2 27.93 -14.41 -26.69
CA THR A 2 27.51 -13.28 -27.52
C THR A 2 27.51 -12.01 -26.68
N LYS A 3 28.04 -10.90 -27.21
CA LYS A 3 28.02 -9.61 -26.52
C LYS A 3 26.57 -9.16 -26.31
N THR A 4 26.20 -8.99 -25.04
CA THR A 4 24.88 -8.49 -24.64
C THR A 4 24.74 -7.05 -25.15
N ARG A 5 23.62 -6.74 -25.81
CA ARG A 5 23.33 -5.37 -26.23
C ARG A 5 22.86 -4.54 -25.05
N TRP A 6 23.12 -3.25 -25.05
CA TRP A 6 22.78 -2.35 -23.95
C TRP A 6 21.27 -2.40 -23.55
N TRP A 7 20.37 -2.54 -24.51
CA TRP A 7 18.93 -2.67 -24.25
C TRP A 7 18.56 -4.02 -23.61
N GLU A 8 19.30 -5.10 -23.89
CA GLU A 8 19.13 -6.40 -23.21
C GLU A 8 19.53 -6.29 -21.73
N THR A 9 20.60 -5.55 -21.45
CA THR A 9 21.03 -5.28 -20.08
C THR A 9 19.97 -4.49 -19.33
N ILE A 10 19.38 -3.46 -19.94
CA ILE A 10 18.28 -2.70 -19.34
C ILE A 10 17.08 -3.62 -19.09
N GLY A 11 16.70 -4.43 -20.08
CA GLY A 11 15.60 -5.40 -19.93
C GLY A 11 15.83 -6.37 -18.78
N LEU A 12 17.04 -6.93 -18.65
CA LEU A 12 17.39 -7.84 -17.57
C LEU A 12 17.38 -7.14 -16.19
N LEU A 13 17.87 -5.89 -16.10
CA LEU A 13 17.80 -5.10 -14.88
C LEU A 13 16.36 -4.83 -14.46
N LEU A 14 15.48 -4.48 -15.41
CA LEU A 14 14.06 -4.25 -15.14
C LEU A 14 13.37 -5.53 -14.67
N ILE A 15 13.64 -6.67 -15.32
CA ILE A 15 13.13 -7.98 -14.90
C ILE A 15 13.62 -8.29 -13.48
N THR A 16 14.91 -8.14 -13.22
CA THR A 16 15.49 -8.41 -11.90
C THR A 16 14.85 -7.55 -10.82
N PHE A 17 14.68 -6.26 -11.09
CA PHE A 17 14.01 -5.34 -10.18
C PHE A 17 12.56 -5.75 -9.91
N THR A 18 11.81 -6.10 -10.97
CA THR A 18 10.40 -6.52 -10.86
C THR A 18 10.26 -7.83 -10.07
N LEU A 19 11.16 -8.80 -10.29
CA LEU A 19 11.14 -10.08 -9.57
C LEU A 19 11.59 -9.93 -8.12
N PHE A 20 12.53 -9.03 -7.84
CA PHE A 20 13.03 -8.78 -6.50
C PHE A 20 12.04 -7.98 -5.65
N ARG A 21 11.35 -7.00 -6.27
CA ARG A 21 10.40 -6.13 -5.58
C ARG A 21 9.09 -5.99 -6.36
N PRO A 22 8.29 -7.07 -6.45
CA PRO A 22 7.04 -7.07 -7.23
C PRO A 22 6.01 -6.05 -6.71
N GLY A 23 6.04 -5.74 -5.40
CA GLY A 23 5.15 -4.76 -4.78
C GLY A 23 5.35 -3.33 -5.26
N PHE A 24 6.53 -2.96 -5.77
CA PHE A 24 6.79 -1.59 -6.21
C PHE A 24 5.83 -1.14 -7.33
N TRP A 25 5.76 -1.94 -8.41
CA TRP A 25 4.85 -1.66 -9.53
C TRP A 25 3.39 -1.87 -9.14
N TRP A 26 3.15 -2.85 -8.25
CA TRP A 26 1.81 -3.20 -7.81
C TRP A 26 1.19 -2.10 -6.97
N ASP A 27 1.94 -1.52 -6.05
CA ASP A 27 1.49 -0.42 -5.18
C ASP A 27 1.27 0.88 -5.97
N GLU A 28 1.99 1.07 -7.10
CA GLU A 28 1.76 2.19 -8.01
C GLU A 28 0.47 2.02 -8.84
N ILE A 29 0.17 0.79 -9.28
CA ILE A 29 -1.02 0.48 -10.10
C ILE A 29 -2.27 0.32 -9.22
N TYR A 30 -2.11 -0.34 -8.07
CA TYR A 30 -3.18 -0.63 -7.12
C TYR A 30 -2.81 -0.07 -5.75
N SER A 31 -3.35 1.10 -5.40
CA SER A 31 -3.16 1.65 -4.05
C SER A 31 -3.55 0.64 -2.97
N PRO A 32 -2.74 0.44 -1.92
CA PRO A 32 -3.05 -0.49 -0.83
C PRO A 32 -4.28 -0.07 -0.03
N THR A 33 -4.56 1.22 0.01
CA THR A 33 -5.68 1.81 0.75
C THR A 33 -6.43 2.81 -0.10
N ASN A 34 -7.71 2.95 0.18
CA ASN A 34 -8.55 4.03 -0.34
C ASN A 34 -8.93 4.94 0.82
N ASP A 35 -8.79 6.24 0.62
CA ASP A 35 -9.28 7.24 1.56
C ASP A 35 -10.78 7.45 1.33
N ARG A 36 -11.57 7.28 2.39
CA ARG A 36 -13.01 7.52 2.42
C ARG A 36 -13.32 8.72 3.30
N PRO A 37 -14.42 9.45 3.03
CA PRO A 37 -14.80 10.55 3.88
C PRO A 37 -14.98 10.12 5.34
N GLY A 38 -14.60 10.97 6.29
CA GLY A 38 -14.72 10.69 7.72
C GLY A 38 -16.14 10.37 8.19
N VAL A 39 -17.17 10.88 7.50
CA VAL A 39 -18.59 10.57 7.78
C VAL A 39 -18.95 9.10 7.58
N GLU A 40 -18.16 8.37 6.79
CA GLU A 40 -18.34 6.93 6.58
C GLU A 40 -17.64 6.10 7.68
N LEU A 41 -17.08 6.73 8.73
CA LEU A 41 -16.32 6.06 9.80
C LEU A 41 -17.09 4.90 10.40
N LEU A 42 -18.34 5.12 10.81
CA LEU A 42 -19.13 4.10 11.50
C LEU A 42 -19.35 2.86 10.61
N GLN A 43 -19.58 3.05 9.32
CA GLN A 43 -19.72 1.96 8.37
C GLN A 43 -18.42 1.12 8.29
N HIS A 44 -17.26 1.78 8.23
CA HIS A 44 -16.00 1.09 8.09
C HIS A 44 -15.50 0.46 9.39
N VAL A 45 -15.84 1.03 10.54
CA VAL A 45 -15.59 0.40 11.86
C VAL A 45 -16.28 -0.97 11.96
N ASP A 46 -17.46 -1.11 11.37
CA ASP A 46 -18.19 -2.40 11.35
C ASP A 46 -17.51 -3.45 10.48
N GLU A 47 -16.86 -3.04 9.39
CA GLU A 47 -16.16 -3.92 8.45
C GLU A 47 -14.79 -4.41 8.96
N VAL A 48 -14.17 -3.68 9.90
CA VAL A 48 -12.83 -4.01 10.43
C VAL A 48 -12.92 -5.12 11.47
N ALA A 49 -12.08 -6.15 11.36
CA ALA A 49 -12.02 -7.22 12.33
C ALA A 49 -11.64 -6.69 13.74
N ALA A 50 -12.06 -7.42 14.80
CA ALA A 50 -11.69 -7.07 16.16
C ALA A 50 -10.16 -7.05 16.34
N ASP A 51 -9.69 -6.11 17.15
CA ASP A 51 -8.27 -5.87 17.46
C ASP A 51 -7.40 -5.45 16.26
N GLN A 52 -7.99 -5.18 15.09
CA GLN A 52 -7.29 -4.56 13.99
C GLN A 52 -7.38 -3.03 14.08
N PRO A 53 -6.29 -2.31 13.79
CA PRO A 53 -6.30 -0.85 13.79
C PRO A 53 -7.00 -0.31 12.55
N ILE A 54 -7.82 0.72 12.74
CA ILE A 54 -8.29 1.59 11.66
C ILE A 54 -7.36 2.80 11.55
N VAL A 55 -7.06 3.19 10.32
CA VAL A 55 -6.24 4.38 10.05
C VAL A 55 -7.17 5.54 9.74
N LEU A 56 -7.01 6.62 10.49
CA LEU A 56 -7.81 7.84 10.39
C LEU A 56 -6.89 9.01 10.05
N GLN A 57 -7.36 9.93 9.23
CA GLN A 57 -6.79 11.26 9.17
C GLN A 57 -7.70 12.18 9.96
N ALA A 58 -7.15 12.82 10.96
CA ALA A 58 -7.88 13.77 11.78
C ALA A 58 -7.15 15.11 11.82
N SER A 59 -7.91 16.18 11.82
CA SER A 59 -7.43 17.55 11.92
C SER A 59 -8.06 18.27 13.09
N GLY A 60 -7.35 19.24 13.62
CA GLY A 60 -7.79 20.05 14.73
C GLY A 60 -6.68 20.93 15.28
N MET A 61 -6.99 21.66 16.31
CA MET A 61 -6.03 22.55 16.95
C MET A 61 -5.14 21.77 17.91
N SER A 62 -3.84 21.95 17.79
CA SER A 62 -2.85 21.38 18.71
C SER A 62 -2.87 22.11 20.07
N LEU A 63 -2.21 21.56 21.08
CA LEU A 63 -2.03 22.22 22.37
C LEU A 63 -1.27 23.56 22.28
N SER A 64 -0.47 23.76 21.23
CA SER A 64 0.22 25.02 20.95
C SER A 64 -0.64 26.06 20.22
N GLY A 65 -1.87 25.71 19.83
CA GLY A 65 -2.80 26.58 19.11
C GLY A 65 -2.63 26.57 17.59
N ASP A 66 -1.82 25.67 17.05
CA ASP A 66 -1.62 25.52 15.60
C ASP A 66 -2.60 24.51 15.01
N ASP A 67 -3.11 24.80 13.82
CA ASP A 67 -3.86 23.82 13.05
C ASP A 67 -2.94 22.66 12.65
N THR A 68 -3.38 21.44 12.93
CA THR A 68 -2.62 20.23 12.62
C THR A 68 -3.51 19.17 12.02
N SER A 69 -2.95 18.40 11.09
CA SER A 69 -3.62 17.21 10.53
C SER A 69 -2.65 16.04 10.61
N LYS A 70 -3.13 14.90 11.06
CA LYS A 70 -2.30 13.70 11.29
C LYS A 70 -3.03 12.44 10.85
N TYR A 71 -2.23 11.47 10.36
CA TYR A 71 -2.68 10.09 10.22
C TYR A 71 -2.45 9.37 11.55
N LEU A 72 -3.47 8.73 12.05
CA LEU A 72 -3.53 8.08 13.35
C LEU A 72 -3.98 6.63 13.16
N GLN A 73 -3.44 5.73 13.96
CA GLN A 73 -3.90 4.33 14.02
C GLN A 73 -4.65 4.13 15.32
N LEU A 74 -5.93 3.81 15.21
CA LEU A 74 -6.78 3.53 16.36
C LEU A 74 -7.08 2.03 16.38
N PRO A 75 -6.58 1.28 17.40
CA PRO A 75 -6.99 -0.09 17.64
C PRO A 75 -8.49 -0.13 17.95
N LEU A 76 -9.22 -1.05 17.30
CA LEU A 76 -10.65 -1.20 17.52
C LEU A 76 -10.91 -2.48 18.31
N PRO A 77 -11.30 -2.39 19.58
CA PRO A 77 -11.73 -3.54 20.38
C PRO A 77 -12.96 -4.23 19.78
N ALA A 78 -13.27 -5.43 20.23
CA ALA A 78 -14.50 -6.11 19.89
C ALA A 78 -15.72 -5.37 20.46
N GLY A 79 -16.83 -5.40 19.73
CA GLY A 79 -18.11 -4.81 20.16
C GLY A 79 -19.21 -5.19 19.18
N ASP A 80 -20.44 -5.10 19.60
CA ASP A 80 -21.61 -5.48 18.81
C ASP A 80 -22.02 -4.39 17.80
N THR A 81 -21.66 -3.13 18.09
CA THR A 81 -21.93 -2.00 17.20
C THR A 81 -20.69 -1.14 16.98
N PRO A 82 -20.61 -0.39 15.86
CA PRO A 82 -19.51 0.52 15.60
C PRO A 82 -19.27 1.53 16.71
N GLU A 83 -20.35 2.09 17.27
CA GLU A 83 -20.28 3.07 18.35
C GLU A 83 -19.72 2.45 19.63
N GLN A 84 -20.10 1.22 19.96
CA GLN A 84 -19.57 0.49 21.11
C GLN A 84 -18.06 0.21 20.96
N ARG A 85 -17.62 -0.13 19.75
CA ARG A 85 -16.20 -0.37 19.44
C ARG A 85 -15.38 0.91 19.58
N LEU A 86 -15.89 2.04 19.09
CA LEU A 86 -15.25 3.35 19.25
C LEU A 86 -15.23 3.77 20.73
N ALA A 87 -16.37 3.62 21.43
CA ALA A 87 -16.44 3.92 22.87
C ALA A 87 -15.49 3.04 23.68
N ALA A 88 -15.32 1.75 23.33
CA ALA A 88 -14.36 0.86 23.97
C ALA A 88 -12.91 1.28 23.70
N ALA A 89 -12.61 1.86 22.52
CA ALA A 89 -11.33 2.50 22.22
C ALA A 89 -11.17 3.87 22.93
N GLY A 90 -12.23 4.36 23.57
CA GLY A 90 -12.27 5.63 24.28
C GLY A 90 -12.55 6.85 23.42
N LEU A 91 -13.25 6.66 22.30
CA LEU A 91 -13.61 7.69 21.34
C LEU A 91 -15.14 7.79 21.19
N GLU A 92 -15.68 8.98 21.38
CA GLU A 92 -17.06 9.30 21.00
C GLU A 92 -17.06 10.32 19.88
N VAL A 93 -17.87 10.06 18.85
CA VAL A 93 -17.97 10.90 17.67
C VAL A 93 -19.39 11.27 17.38
N SER A 94 -19.59 12.42 16.73
CA SER A 94 -20.89 12.85 16.21
C SER A 94 -20.76 13.36 14.77
N GLU A 95 -21.78 13.13 13.99
CA GLU A 95 -21.90 13.71 12.66
C GLU A 95 -22.67 15.04 12.73
N ALA A 96 -22.05 16.12 12.32
CA ALA A 96 -22.69 17.42 12.21
C ALA A 96 -22.25 18.15 10.95
N GLY A 97 -23.22 18.56 10.13
CA GLY A 97 -22.93 19.30 8.90
C GLY A 97 -22.14 18.56 7.83
N GLY A 98 -22.21 17.22 7.80
CA GLY A 98 -21.47 16.40 6.86
C GLY A 98 -19.99 16.19 7.27
N VAL A 99 -19.70 16.42 8.54
CA VAL A 99 -18.34 16.27 9.12
C VAL A 99 -18.45 15.39 10.36
N MET A 100 -17.49 14.49 10.55
CA MET A 100 -17.39 13.65 11.74
C MET A 100 -16.53 14.32 12.79
N ASN A 101 -17.14 14.74 13.90
CA ASN A 101 -16.47 15.44 14.99
C ASN A 101 -16.16 14.51 16.15
N VAL A 102 -15.03 14.75 16.79
CA VAL A 102 -14.63 14.09 18.04
C VAL A 102 -15.26 14.83 19.21
N GLU A 103 -16.29 14.21 19.80
CA GLU A 103 -17.03 14.78 20.93
C GLU A 103 -16.37 14.48 22.27
N PHE A 104 -15.75 13.33 22.40
CA PHE A 104 -15.08 12.95 23.62
C PHE A 104 -13.96 11.96 23.38
N VAL A 105 -12.86 12.12 24.16
CA VAL A 105 -11.73 11.19 24.21
C VAL A 105 -11.46 10.85 25.65
N ASN A 106 -11.55 9.57 26.02
CA ASN A 106 -11.30 9.09 27.38
C ASN A 106 -9.81 9.22 27.73
N PHE A 107 -9.52 9.73 28.92
CA PHE A 107 -8.16 9.84 29.42
C PHE A 107 -7.50 8.44 29.57
N GLY A 108 -6.27 8.28 29.09
CA GLY A 108 -5.53 7.03 29.10
C GLY A 108 -5.99 5.99 28.09
N SER A 109 -7.00 6.30 27.27
CA SER A 109 -7.54 5.42 26.25
C SER A 109 -6.60 5.23 25.04
N ASP A 110 -6.96 4.30 24.17
CA ASP A 110 -6.22 4.08 22.93
C ASP A 110 -6.43 5.25 21.94
N ALA A 111 -7.58 5.90 21.98
CA ALA A 111 -7.84 7.11 21.18
C ALA A 111 -6.94 8.28 21.60
N GLU A 112 -6.75 8.51 22.92
CA GLU A 112 -5.81 9.54 23.39
C GLU A 112 -4.36 9.20 23.06
N LYS A 113 -3.95 7.92 23.28
CA LYS A 113 -2.59 7.45 22.92
C LYS A 113 -2.32 7.56 21.41
N ALA A 114 -3.34 7.33 20.57
CA ALA A 114 -3.25 7.57 19.14
C ALA A 114 -3.07 9.05 18.79
N GLY A 115 -3.44 9.98 19.68
CA GLY A 115 -3.26 11.41 19.54
C GLY A 115 -4.52 12.16 19.12
N LEU A 116 -5.70 11.55 19.27
CA LEU A 116 -6.99 12.22 19.12
C LEU A 116 -7.26 13.12 20.33
N SER A 117 -7.97 14.21 20.08
CA SER A 117 -8.37 15.16 21.11
C SER A 117 -9.80 15.64 20.89
N PHE A 118 -10.44 16.11 21.94
CA PHE A 118 -11.75 16.75 21.88
C PHE A 118 -11.76 17.91 20.86
N GLY A 119 -12.84 18.03 20.09
CA GLY A 119 -13.05 19.08 19.12
C GLY A 119 -12.26 18.90 17.81
N TRP A 120 -11.56 17.78 17.64
CA TRP A 120 -10.96 17.42 16.35
C TRP A 120 -12.01 16.91 15.38
N THR A 121 -11.68 16.95 14.11
CA THR A 121 -12.50 16.45 13.01
C THR A 121 -11.81 15.25 12.39
N ILE A 122 -12.56 14.19 12.10
CA ILE A 122 -12.09 13.05 11.32
C ILE A 122 -12.37 13.37 9.85
N ASP A 123 -11.30 13.65 9.11
CA ASP A 123 -11.38 14.07 7.70
C ASP A 123 -11.57 12.88 6.79
N THR A 124 -10.72 11.85 6.97
CA THR A 124 -10.76 10.63 6.16
C THR A 124 -10.52 9.37 6.99
N VAL A 125 -11.03 8.25 6.46
CA VAL A 125 -10.82 6.90 6.95
C VAL A 125 -10.13 6.11 5.86
N GLN A 126 -9.01 5.46 6.19
CA GLN A 126 -8.34 4.59 5.23
C GLN A 126 -8.92 3.18 5.30
N VAL A 127 -9.44 2.73 4.19
CA VAL A 127 -9.99 1.39 4.02
C VAL A 127 -9.05 0.55 3.17
N ALA A 128 -8.84 -0.70 3.57
CA ALA A 128 -8.05 -1.63 2.77
C ALA A 128 -8.68 -1.81 1.38
N ASN A 129 -7.90 -1.60 0.35
CA ASN A 129 -8.35 -1.81 -1.01
C ASN A 129 -8.24 -3.30 -1.37
N PRO A 130 -9.34 -4.01 -1.72
CA PRO A 130 -9.26 -5.36 -2.22
C PRO A 130 -8.53 -5.35 -3.56
N ARG A 131 -7.31 -5.85 -3.56
CA ARG A 131 -6.43 -5.88 -4.73
C ARG A 131 -6.02 -7.30 -5.08
N PRO A 132 -5.79 -7.60 -6.38
CA PRO A 132 -5.28 -8.89 -6.79
C PRO A 132 -3.92 -9.19 -6.16
N PRO A 133 -3.51 -10.47 -6.05
CA PRO A 133 -2.22 -10.84 -5.49
C PRO A 133 -1.06 -10.19 -6.26
N LYS A 134 -0.08 -9.61 -5.55
CA LYS A 134 1.11 -8.96 -6.15
C LYS A 134 1.98 -9.94 -6.97
N GLU A 135 1.84 -11.21 -6.74
CA GLU A 135 2.50 -12.31 -7.44
C GLU A 135 2.15 -12.33 -8.94
N LEU A 136 1.03 -11.73 -9.34
CA LEU A 136 0.66 -11.59 -10.76
C LEU A 136 1.69 -10.77 -11.57
N MET A 137 2.49 -9.92 -10.92
CA MET A 137 3.59 -9.21 -11.58
C MET A 137 4.72 -10.11 -12.05
N PHE A 138 4.80 -11.34 -11.56
CA PHE A 138 5.77 -12.30 -12.08
C PHE A 138 5.45 -12.74 -13.51
N ILE A 139 4.17 -12.74 -13.90
CA ILE A 139 3.73 -13.17 -15.25
C ILE A 139 4.38 -12.28 -16.33
N PRO A 140 4.20 -10.94 -16.35
CA PRO A 140 4.82 -10.09 -17.36
C PRO A 140 6.35 -10.12 -17.28
N ALA A 141 6.94 -10.24 -16.10
CA ALA A 141 8.39 -10.34 -15.93
C ALA A 141 8.95 -11.62 -16.56
N LEU A 142 8.29 -12.77 -16.34
CA LEU A 142 8.69 -14.05 -16.92
C LEU A 142 8.46 -14.09 -18.42
N LEU A 143 7.38 -13.49 -18.93
CA LEU A 143 7.15 -13.35 -20.37
C LEU A 143 8.24 -12.51 -21.04
N LEU A 144 8.65 -11.41 -20.43
CA LEU A 144 9.74 -10.58 -20.94
C LEU A 144 11.08 -11.33 -20.91
N LEU A 145 11.34 -12.08 -19.84
CA LEU A 145 12.53 -12.93 -19.73
C LEU A 145 12.55 -14.00 -20.84
N GLY A 146 11.42 -14.68 -21.05
CA GLY A 146 11.27 -15.67 -22.12
C GLY A 146 11.48 -15.07 -23.50
N LEU A 147 10.95 -13.88 -23.75
CA LEU A 147 11.15 -13.16 -25.01
C LEU A 147 12.63 -12.81 -25.23
N LEU A 148 13.32 -12.29 -24.22
CA LEU A 148 14.74 -11.98 -24.29
C LEU A 148 15.57 -13.24 -24.57
N ALA A 149 15.29 -14.33 -23.84
CA ALA A 149 15.95 -15.62 -24.06
C ALA A 149 15.72 -16.15 -25.50
N PHE A 150 14.48 -16.09 -25.97
CA PHE A 150 14.15 -16.48 -27.35
C PHE A 150 14.90 -15.66 -28.40
N LEU A 151 14.97 -14.34 -28.24
CA LEU A 151 15.71 -13.46 -29.15
C LEU A 151 17.21 -13.75 -29.14
N GLN A 152 17.79 -14.09 -27.98
CA GLN A 152 19.20 -14.49 -27.86
C GLN A 152 19.47 -15.84 -28.53
N LEU A 153 18.59 -16.83 -28.34
CA LEU A 153 18.71 -18.15 -28.95
C LEU A 153 18.60 -18.06 -30.48
N ARG A 154 17.65 -17.27 -31.00
CA ARG A 154 17.49 -17.05 -32.42
C ARG A 154 18.73 -16.41 -33.05
N ARG A 155 19.39 -15.51 -32.36
CA ARG A 155 20.66 -14.91 -32.83
C ARG A 155 21.80 -15.91 -32.86
N ARG A 156 21.91 -16.77 -31.83
CA ARG A 156 22.94 -17.83 -31.81
C ARG A 156 22.79 -18.81 -32.97
N ALA A 157 21.57 -19.14 -33.34
CA ALA A 157 21.28 -20.03 -34.47
C ALA A 157 21.63 -19.39 -35.86
N GLY A 158 21.74 -18.07 -35.93
CA GLY A 158 22.11 -17.33 -37.15
C GLY A 158 23.58 -16.92 -37.24
N GLU A 159 24.42 -17.16 -36.22
CA GLU A 159 25.87 -16.93 -36.30
C GLU A 159 26.53 -18.12 -37.04
N PRO A 160 27.21 -17.92 -38.18
CA PRO A 160 27.96 -18.97 -38.86
C PRO A 160 29.09 -19.45 -37.94
N GLU A 161 29.20 -20.79 -37.82
CA GLU A 161 30.26 -21.48 -37.09
C GLU A 161 31.61 -20.90 -37.55
N ARG A 162 32.38 -20.26 -36.66
CA ARG A 162 33.73 -19.81 -37.00
C ARG A 162 34.57 -21.05 -37.27
N PRO A 163 35.18 -21.14 -38.47
CA PRO A 163 36.08 -22.26 -38.75
C PRO A 163 37.20 -22.26 -37.70
N ASP A 164 37.39 -23.41 -37.08
CA ASP A 164 38.45 -23.63 -36.09
C ASP A 164 39.79 -23.21 -36.75
N PHE A 165 40.49 -22.30 -36.08
CA PHE A 165 41.82 -21.88 -36.45
C PHE A 165 42.75 -23.10 -36.29
N VAL A 166 43.08 -23.74 -37.39
CA VAL A 166 44.10 -24.80 -37.45
C VAL A 166 45.46 -24.12 -37.42
N PRO A 167 46.23 -24.25 -36.34
CA PRO A 167 47.60 -23.71 -36.35
C PRO A 167 48.44 -24.48 -37.38
N SER A 168 48.91 -23.80 -38.39
CA SER A 168 49.91 -24.33 -39.30
C SER A 168 51.22 -24.61 -38.55
N ARG A 169 51.69 -25.85 -38.66
CA ARG A 169 53.03 -26.26 -38.24
C ARG A 169 54.10 -25.63 -39.09
#